data_70e85048762679068b82448a9a82ab51
#
_entry.id   70e85048762679068b82448a9a82ab51
#
_cell.length_a   1.000
_cell.length_b   1.000
_cell.length_c   1.000
_cell.angle_alpha   90.00
_cell.angle_beta   90.00
_cell.angle_gamma   90.00
#
_symmetry.space_group_name_H-M   'P 1'
#
loop_
_entity.id
_entity.type
_entity.pdbx_description
1 polymer ?
#
loop_
_entity_poly.entity_id
_entity_poly.type
_entity_poly.pdbx_seq_one_letter_code
_entity_poly.pdbx_strand_id
1 'polypeptide(L)'
;PEATEYPRTIGKDGKLKVTRKNDWTEGFYPGCLWYVYEYTNKEDWKKAAIKWTESLEPLKKMTNHHDIGFLMYCSFGNAYRLTGNEAYKDVLVESARSLCTRFNEKTGCIKSWNYRKSWNGKDEWFYPVIIDNMMNLELLYFATKVTGDSVYAKVANRHAETTAKNQFREDYSNYHVVNYDAETGEVLNQATCQGFSDNSAWARGQAWAIYGYTMAYRETHRQDFLDMAVHTADFWLNHPNL
;
A
#
# COMPACT_ATOMS: atom_id res chain seq x y z
N PRO A 1 -12.87 -19.80 -13.95
CA PRO A 1 -13.53 -19.00 -12.90
C PRO A 1 -13.97 -17.67 -13.48
N GLU A 2 -15.11 -17.16 -13.05
CA GLU A 2 -15.49 -15.79 -13.35
C GLU A 2 -14.46 -14.84 -12.74
N ALA A 3 -14.18 -13.70 -13.39
CA ALA A 3 -13.24 -12.69 -12.90
C ALA A 3 -13.77 -11.93 -11.66
N THR A 4 -14.37 -12.65 -10.74
CA THR A 4 -14.97 -12.17 -9.48
C THR A 4 -14.44 -12.91 -8.27
N GLU A 5 -13.66 -13.98 -8.47
CA GLU A 5 -13.05 -14.79 -7.42
C GLU A 5 -11.54 -14.89 -7.64
N TYR A 6 -10.78 -14.19 -6.80
CA TYR A 6 -9.34 -14.05 -6.95
C TYR A 6 -8.61 -15.10 -6.10
N PRO A 7 -7.54 -15.75 -6.61
CA PRO A 7 -6.69 -16.61 -5.81
C PRO A 7 -6.15 -15.86 -4.58
N ARG A 8 -6.32 -16.45 -3.38
CA ARG A 8 -5.90 -15.81 -2.13
C ARG A 8 -4.80 -16.59 -1.43
N THR A 9 -5.00 -17.87 -1.22
CA THR A 9 -4.07 -18.74 -0.51
C THR A 9 -4.45 -20.22 -0.71
N ILE A 10 -3.55 -21.12 -0.30
CA ILE A 10 -3.84 -22.53 -0.17
C ILE A 10 -4.24 -22.82 1.28
N GLY A 11 -5.39 -23.45 1.48
CA GLY A 11 -5.86 -23.85 2.79
C GLY A 11 -5.05 -25.02 3.37
N LYS A 12 -5.25 -25.30 4.67
CA LYS A 12 -4.63 -26.46 5.35
C LYS A 12 -5.04 -27.80 4.71
N ASP A 13 -6.16 -27.82 4.00
CA ASP A 13 -6.69 -28.94 3.25
C ASP A 13 -6.10 -29.08 1.82
N GLY A 14 -5.10 -28.27 1.50
CA GLY A 14 -4.47 -28.23 0.16
C GLY A 14 -5.31 -27.58 -0.93
N LYS A 15 -6.52 -27.07 -0.63
CA LYS A 15 -7.40 -26.47 -1.62
C LYS A 15 -7.16 -24.97 -1.78
N LEU A 16 -7.31 -24.49 -3.02
CA LEU A 16 -7.28 -23.06 -3.30
C LEU A 16 -8.44 -22.36 -2.58
N LYS A 17 -8.11 -21.35 -1.80
CA LYS A 17 -9.07 -20.37 -1.27
C LYS A 17 -9.05 -19.13 -2.13
N VAL A 18 -10.23 -18.64 -2.45
CA VAL A 18 -10.43 -17.44 -3.25
C VAL A 18 -11.02 -16.33 -2.39
N THR A 19 -10.84 -15.10 -2.84
CA THR A 19 -11.48 -13.92 -2.27
C THR A 19 -12.32 -13.21 -3.31
N ARG A 20 -13.23 -12.35 -2.87
CA ARG A 20 -14.10 -11.55 -3.73
C ARG A 20 -13.63 -10.09 -3.71
N LYS A 21 -14.06 -9.31 -4.70
CA LYS A 21 -13.73 -7.89 -4.82
C LYS A 21 -13.83 -7.17 -3.49
N ASN A 22 -12.73 -6.54 -3.07
CA ASN A 22 -12.55 -5.75 -1.85
C ASN A 22 -11.53 -6.30 -0.84
N ASP A 23 -10.86 -7.42 -1.15
CA ASP A 23 -9.68 -7.84 -0.40
C ASP A 23 -8.45 -7.12 -0.97
N TRP A 24 -7.56 -6.65 -0.12
CA TRP A 24 -6.38 -5.88 -0.51
C TRP A 24 -5.41 -6.62 -1.46
N THR A 25 -5.52 -7.95 -1.55
CA THR A 25 -4.62 -8.79 -2.36
C THR A 25 -5.06 -8.98 -3.80
N GLU A 26 -6.24 -8.58 -4.17
CA GLU A 26 -6.82 -8.90 -5.49
C GLU A 26 -6.04 -8.29 -6.65
N GLY A 27 -5.39 -7.14 -6.45
CA GLY A 27 -4.53 -6.52 -7.46
C GLY A 27 -3.27 -7.31 -7.80
N PHE A 28 -2.79 -8.17 -6.89
CA PHE A 28 -1.57 -8.94 -7.12
C PHE A 28 -1.73 -10.05 -8.16
N TYR A 29 -2.89 -10.70 -8.23
CA TYR A 29 -3.11 -11.75 -9.21
C TYR A 29 -3.00 -11.24 -10.65
N PRO A 30 -3.74 -10.23 -11.10
CA PRO A 30 -3.49 -9.63 -12.41
C PRO A 30 -2.07 -9.07 -12.55
N GLY A 31 -1.48 -8.50 -11.50
CA GLY A 31 -0.08 -8.07 -11.50
C GLY A 31 0.88 -9.20 -11.87
N CYS A 32 0.73 -10.39 -11.26
CA CYS A 32 1.51 -11.57 -11.60
C CYS A 32 1.29 -12.01 -13.07
N LEU A 33 0.05 -11.95 -13.57
CA LEU A 33 -0.24 -12.27 -14.96
C LEU A 33 0.46 -11.31 -15.94
N TRP A 34 0.54 -10.02 -15.60
CA TRP A 34 1.29 -9.05 -16.39
C TRP A 34 2.79 -9.35 -16.40
N TYR A 35 3.40 -9.73 -15.28
CA TYR A 35 4.81 -10.15 -15.24
C TYR A 35 5.06 -11.43 -16.04
N VAL A 36 4.14 -12.41 -16.01
CA VAL A 36 4.24 -13.62 -16.84
C VAL A 36 4.14 -13.26 -18.32
N TYR A 37 3.26 -12.32 -18.69
CA TYR A 37 3.20 -11.81 -20.07
C TYR A 37 4.50 -11.13 -20.47
N GLU A 38 5.02 -10.23 -19.66
CA GLU A 38 6.27 -9.50 -19.92
C GLU A 38 7.45 -10.45 -20.12
N TYR A 39 7.54 -11.52 -19.31
CA TYR A 39 8.59 -12.52 -19.43
C TYR A 39 8.43 -13.44 -20.65
N THR A 40 7.20 -13.87 -20.94
CA THR A 40 6.94 -14.90 -21.98
C THR A 40 6.57 -14.35 -23.34
N ASN A 41 6.12 -13.10 -23.39
CA ASN A 41 5.55 -12.42 -24.56
C ASN A 41 4.41 -13.20 -25.24
N LYS A 42 3.66 -14.02 -24.48
CA LYS A 42 2.54 -14.83 -25.00
C LYS A 42 1.21 -14.11 -24.84
N GLU A 43 0.48 -13.93 -25.94
CA GLU A 43 -0.81 -13.21 -25.99
C GLU A 43 -1.89 -13.79 -25.06
N ASP A 44 -1.86 -15.10 -24.76
CA ASP A 44 -2.85 -15.69 -23.85
C ASP A 44 -2.70 -15.18 -22.42
N TRP A 45 -1.46 -14.93 -21.96
CA TRP A 45 -1.21 -14.30 -20.66
C TRP A 45 -1.67 -12.84 -20.63
N LYS A 46 -1.45 -12.10 -21.74
CA LYS A 46 -1.96 -10.74 -21.88
C LYS A 46 -3.48 -10.67 -21.79
N LYS A 47 -4.17 -11.55 -22.53
CA LYS A 47 -5.65 -11.63 -22.49
C LYS A 47 -6.15 -11.94 -21.07
N ALA A 48 -5.50 -12.88 -20.39
CA ALA A 48 -5.83 -13.20 -19.00
C ALA A 48 -5.58 -12.00 -18.08
N ALA A 49 -4.42 -11.33 -18.20
CA ALA A 49 -4.07 -10.16 -17.41
C ALA A 49 -5.07 -9.01 -17.60
N ILE A 50 -5.46 -8.70 -18.84
CA ILE A 50 -6.48 -7.71 -19.18
C ILE A 50 -7.79 -8.04 -18.48
N LYS A 51 -8.31 -9.27 -18.66
CA LYS A 51 -9.58 -9.71 -18.08
C LYS A 51 -9.64 -9.50 -16.56
N TRP A 52 -8.58 -9.91 -15.86
CA TRP A 52 -8.53 -9.82 -14.41
C TRP A 52 -8.28 -8.38 -13.92
N THR A 53 -7.51 -7.59 -14.66
CA THR A 53 -7.31 -6.17 -14.37
C THR A 53 -8.61 -5.39 -14.51
N GLU A 54 -9.29 -5.49 -15.65
CA GLU A 54 -10.52 -4.73 -15.94
C GLU A 54 -11.65 -5.08 -14.98
N SER A 55 -11.68 -6.29 -14.44
CA SER A 55 -12.67 -6.67 -13.43
C SER A 55 -12.54 -5.89 -12.11
N LEU A 56 -11.38 -5.25 -11.84
CA LEU A 56 -11.16 -4.39 -10.68
C LEU A 56 -11.56 -2.92 -10.92
N GLU A 57 -11.84 -2.52 -12.15
CA GLU A 57 -12.14 -1.12 -12.48
C GLU A 57 -13.21 -0.46 -11.59
N PRO A 58 -14.31 -1.14 -11.21
CA PRO A 58 -15.32 -0.54 -10.32
C PRO A 58 -14.77 -0.06 -8.97
N LEU A 59 -13.61 -0.59 -8.53
CA LEU A 59 -12.98 -0.22 -7.27
C LEU A 59 -12.23 1.13 -7.32
N LYS A 60 -12.05 1.75 -8.49
CA LYS A 60 -11.33 3.03 -8.62
C LYS A 60 -11.88 4.18 -7.76
N LYS A 61 -13.15 4.08 -7.34
CA LYS A 61 -13.82 5.06 -6.47
C LYS A 61 -13.92 4.61 -5.01
N MET A 62 -13.20 3.56 -4.64
CA MET A 62 -13.25 3.02 -3.29
C MET A 62 -12.54 3.95 -2.30
N THR A 63 -13.20 4.22 -1.17
CA THR A 63 -12.69 5.12 -0.13
C THR A 63 -12.79 4.55 1.28
N ASN A 64 -13.08 3.24 1.43
CA ASN A 64 -13.29 2.61 2.72
C ASN A 64 -12.01 2.10 3.41
N HIS A 65 -10.92 1.92 2.66
CA HIS A 65 -9.57 1.61 3.16
C HIS A 65 -8.48 2.12 2.21
N HIS A 66 -7.23 2.10 2.62
CA HIS A 66 -6.11 2.66 1.88
C HIS A 66 -5.57 1.75 0.76
N ASP A 67 -5.91 0.47 0.77
CA ASP A 67 -5.31 -0.55 -0.11
C ASP A 67 -5.67 -0.39 -1.61
N ILE A 68 -6.37 0.67 -1.96
CA ILE A 68 -6.64 1.03 -3.36
C ILE A 68 -5.32 1.16 -4.17
N GLY A 69 -4.21 1.56 -3.53
CA GLY A 69 -2.88 1.55 -4.15
C GLY A 69 -2.45 0.14 -4.54
N PHE A 70 -2.53 -0.84 -3.62
CA PHE A 70 -2.25 -2.25 -3.91
C PHE A 70 -3.15 -2.82 -4.99
N LEU A 71 -4.46 -2.53 -4.91
CA LEU A 71 -5.44 -3.04 -5.86
C LEU A 71 -5.18 -2.53 -7.26
N MET A 72 -4.99 -1.22 -7.40
CA MET A 72 -5.02 -0.56 -8.70
C MET A 72 -3.62 -0.42 -9.31
N TYR A 73 -2.58 -0.13 -8.52
CA TYR A 73 -1.26 0.06 -9.11
C TYR A 73 -0.57 -1.26 -9.48
N CYS A 74 -0.76 -2.32 -8.70
CA CYS A 74 -0.27 -3.66 -9.08
C CYS A 74 -0.96 -4.21 -10.34
N SER A 75 -2.23 -3.87 -10.57
CA SER A 75 -3.01 -4.33 -11.73
C SER A 75 -2.95 -3.34 -12.91
N PHE A 76 -3.68 -2.23 -12.82
CA PHE A 76 -3.73 -1.21 -13.87
C PHE A 76 -2.40 -0.50 -14.11
N GLY A 77 -1.53 -0.37 -13.09
CA GLY A 77 -0.20 0.19 -13.24
C GLY A 77 0.65 -0.63 -14.21
N ASN A 78 0.71 -1.95 -14.02
CA ASN A 78 1.38 -2.86 -14.96
C ASN A 78 0.69 -2.91 -16.32
N ALA A 79 -0.65 -2.87 -16.35
CA ALA A 79 -1.41 -2.82 -17.59
C ALA A 79 -1.06 -1.59 -18.43
N TYR A 80 -1.05 -0.40 -17.81
CA TYR A 80 -0.67 0.84 -18.48
C TYR A 80 0.79 0.82 -18.95
N ARG A 81 1.71 0.40 -18.09
CA ARG A 81 3.13 0.31 -18.41
C ARG A 81 3.41 -0.57 -19.64
N LEU A 82 2.69 -1.68 -19.80
CA LEU A 82 2.94 -2.67 -20.84
C LEU A 82 2.10 -2.47 -22.09
N THR A 83 1.02 -1.68 -22.03
CA THR A 83 0.11 -1.49 -23.18
C THR A 83 0.03 -0.05 -23.70
N GLY A 84 0.34 0.94 -22.87
CA GLY A 84 0.13 2.34 -23.17
C GLY A 84 -1.35 2.73 -23.29
N ASN A 85 -2.29 1.91 -22.79
CA ASN A 85 -3.72 2.18 -22.88
C ASN A 85 -4.12 3.33 -21.96
N GLU A 86 -4.48 4.48 -22.53
CA GLU A 86 -4.85 5.71 -21.81
C GLU A 86 -6.04 5.51 -20.87
N ALA A 87 -6.99 4.62 -21.19
CA ALA A 87 -8.10 4.31 -20.29
C ALA A 87 -7.62 3.75 -18.95
N TYR A 88 -6.52 3.00 -18.92
CA TYR A 88 -5.92 2.50 -17.69
C TYR A 88 -5.27 3.61 -16.86
N LYS A 89 -4.67 4.59 -17.52
CA LYS A 89 -4.18 5.80 -16.86
C LYS A 89 -5.31 6.55 -16.16
N ASP A 90 -6.45 6.73 -16.82
CA ASP A 90 -7.62 7.42 -16.25
C ASP A 90 -8.15 6.69 -15.00
N VAL A 91 -8.16 5.35 -15.03
CA VAL A 91 -8.51 4.53 -13.85
C VAL A 91 -7.55 4.79 -12.70
N LEU A 92 -6.24 4.84 -12.96
CA LEU A 92 -5.22 5.09 -11.93
C LEU A 92 -5.33 6.50 -11.34
N VAL A 93 -5.56 7.52 -12.16
CA VAL A 93 -5.75 8.90 -11.69
C VAL A 93 -7.00 9.02 -10.81
N GLU A 94 -8.11 8.39 -11.20
CA GLU A 94 -9.32 8.36 -10.37
C GLU A 94 -9.09 7.62 -9.04
N SER A 95 -8.33 6.52 -9.07
CA SER A 95 -7.95 5.77 -7.86
C SER A 95 -7.07 6.62 -6.93
N ALA A 96 -6.16 7.41 -7.48
CA ALA A 96 -5.34 8.35 -6.70
C ALA A 96 -6.20 9.44 -6.05
N ARG A 97 -7.20 9.98 -6.74
CA ARG A 97 -8.18 10.91 -6.14
C ARG A 97 -8.91 10.27 -4.97
N SER A 98 -9.38 9.03 -5.15
CA SER A 98 -10.06 8.27 -4.11
C SER A 98 -9.16 8.04 -2.88
N LEU A 99 -7.88 7.71 -3.07
CA LEU A 99 -6.92 7.57 -1.98
C LEU A 99 -6.70 8.89 -1.23
N CYS A 100 -6.55 10.01 -1.96
CA CYS A 100 -6.37 11.33 -1.37
C CYS A 100 -7.53 11.76 -0.48
N THR A 101 -8.77 11.29 -0.70
CA THR A 101 -9.90 11.60 0.19
C THR A 101 -9.72 11.10 1.63
N ARG A 102 -8.79 10.18 1.84
CA ARG A 102 -8.47 9.61 3.16
C ARG A 102 -7.35 10.37 3.89
N PHE A 103 -6.77 11.37 3.26
CA PHE A 103 -5.73 12.21 3.86
C PHE A 103 -6.36 13.25 4.79
N ASN A 104 -5.68 13.53 5.91
CA ASN A 104 -6.05 14.58 6.85
C ASN A 104 -4.82 15.43 7.11
N GLU A 105 -4.96 16.74 6.90
CA GLU A 105 -3.87 17.72 7.05
C GLU A 105 -3.34 17.81 8.49
N LYS A 106 -4.20 17.65 9.49
CA LYS A 106 -3.81 17.71 10.91
C LYS A 106 -2.93 16.54 11.31
N THR A 107 -3.32 15.32 10.91
CA THR A 107 -2.50 14.12 11.14
C THR A 107 -1.32 14.02 10.20
N GLY A 108 -1.38 14.66 9.03
CA GLY A 108 -0.39 14.52 7.96
C GLY A 108 -0.36 13.12 7.33
N CYS A 109 -1.41 12.32 7.48
CA CYS A 109 -1.45 10.93 7.05
C CYS A 109 -2.73 10.57 6.32
N ILE A 110 -2.62 9.52 5.50
CA ILE A 110 -3.74 8.82 4.88
C ILE A 110 -4.24 7.76 5.86
N LYS A 111 -5.51 7.81 6.23
CA LYS A 111 -6.16 6.85 7.12
C LYS A 111 -6.23 5.46 6.51
N SER A 112 -5.81 4.43 7.24
CA SER A 112 -5.76 3.06 6.72
C SER A 112 -7.11 2.36 6.76
N TRP A 113 -7.76 2.30 7.92
CA TRP A 113 -9.09 1.69 8.13
C TRP A 113 -10.06 2.72 8.72
N ASN A 114 -11.37 2.54 8.54
CA ASN A 114 -12.34 3.49 9.08
C ASN A 114 -12.45 3.41 10.59
N TYR A 115 -12.58 2.20 11.12
CA TYR A 115 -12.62 1.88 12.55
C TYR A 115 -12.08 0.48 12.78
N ARG A 116 -11.34 0.30 13.87
CA ARG A 116 -10.89 -1.03 14.30
C ARG A 116 -10.62 -1.05 15.80
N LYS A 117 -10.90 -2.17 16.45
CA LYS A 117 -10.40 -2.45 17.80
C LYS A 117 -8.99 -3.02 17.72
N SER A 118 -8.16 -2.67 18.69
CA SER A 118 -6.86 -3.32 18.89
C SER A 118 -7.02 -4.83 19.08
N TRP A 119 -5.97 -5.59 18.78
CA TRP A 119 -6.00 -7.05 18.86
C TRP A 119 -6.29 -7.54 20.29
N ASN A 120 -5.90 -6.79 21.33
CA ASN A 120 -6.14 -7.10 22.74
C ASN A 120 -7.46 -6.49 23.26
N GLY A 121 -8.23 -5.78 22.41
CA GLY A 121 -9.51 -5.17 22.74
C GLY A 121 -9.44 -3.94 23.66
N LYS A 122 -8.23 -3.46 24.02
CA LYS A 122 -8.06 -2.36 24.97
C LYS A 122 -8.27 -0.98 24.33
N ASP A 123 -7.90 -0.84 23.05
CA ASP A 123 -7.95 0.43 22.34
C ASP A 123 -8.94 0.38 21.19
N GLU A 124 -9.56 1.51 20.91
CA GLU A 124 -10.40 1.75 19.74
C GLU A 124 -9.69 2.73 18.83
N TRP A 125 -9.51 2.34 17.57
CA TRP A 125 -8.80 3.11 16.57
C TRP A 125 -9.78 3.75 15.58
N PHE A 126 -9.91 5.06 15.68
CA PHE A 126 -10.76 5.85 14.78
C PHE A 126 -9.98 6.48 13.63
N TYR A 127 -8.68 6.70 13.80
CA TYR A 127 -7.77 7.15 12.74
C TYR A 127 -6.46 6.32 12.72
N PRO A 128 -6.57 5.01 12.48
CA PRO A 128 -5.37 4.17 12.40
C PRO A 128 -4.64 4.36 11.08
N VAL A 129 -3.32 4.42 11.16
CA VAL A 129 -2.38 4.44 10.05
C VAL A 129 -1.42 3.29 10.23
N ILE A 130 -1.36 2.39 9.25
CA ILE A 130 -0.44 1.25 9.27
C ILE A 130 0.71 1.47 8.30
N ILE A 131 1.85 0.83 8.60
CA ILE A 131 3.08 0.99 7.79
C ILE A 131 2.89 0.54 6.35
N ASP A 132 1.99 -0.37 6.08
CA ASP A 132 1.59 -0.84 4.75
C ASP A 132 1.18 0.29 3.81
N ASN A 133 0.72 1.41 4.38
CA ASN A 133 0.30 2.58 3.59
C ASN A 133 1.43 3.16 2.74
N MET A 134 2.68 2.97 3.15
CA MET A 134 3.84 3.37 2.35
C MET A 134 3.84 2.74 0.94
N MET A 135 3.27 1.54 0.80
CA MET A 135 3.12 0.86 -0.49
C MET A 135 2.10 1.51 -1.43
N ASN A 136 1.11 2.22 -0.86
CA ASN A 136 0.04 2.85 -1.65
C ASN A 136 0.44 4.22 -2.22
N LEU A 137 1.57 4.79 -1.76
CA LEU A 137 2.05 6.12 -2.20
C LEU A 137 2.53 6.12 -3.65
N GLU A 138 2.96 4.99 -4.20
CA GLU A 138 3.43 4.89 -5.58
C GLU A 138 2.35 5.29 -6.58
N LEU A 139 1.09 4.96 -6.31
CA LEU A 139 -0.06 5.42 -7.08
C LEU A 139 -0.16 6.96 -7.11
N LEU A 140 0.15 7.64 -6.01
CA LEU A 140 0.09 9.10 -5.92
C LEU A 140 1.24 9.77 -6.70
N TYR A 141 2.45 9.25 -6.60
CA TYR A 141 3.56 9.75 -7.41
C TYR A 141 3.30 9.54 -8.90
N PHE A 142 2.78 8.38 -9.27
CA PHE A 142 2.34 8.14 -10.66
C PHE A 142 1.31 9.17 -11.11
N ALA A 143 0.27 9.44 -10.30
CA ALA A 143 -0.76 10.41 -10.66
C ALA A 143 -0.17 11.81 -10.87
N THR A 144 0.75 12.28 -10.01
CA THR A 144 1.48 13.54 -10.25
C THR A 144 2.22 13.52 -11.56
N LYS A 145 2.95 12.44 -11.86
CA LYS A 145 3.76 12.34 -13.08
C LYS A 145 2.93 12.43 -14.36
N VAL A 146 1.76 11.82 -14.38
CA VAL A 146 0.94 11.76 -15.60
C VAL A 146 -0.03 12.94 -15.77
N THR A 147 -0.38 13.63 -14.66
CA THR A 147 -1.30 14.77 -14.69
C THR A 147 -0.60 16.13 -14.61
N GLY A 148 0.62 16.18 -14.08
CA GLY A 148 1.30 17.41 -13.68
C GLY A 148 0.77 18.05 -12.39
N ASP A 149 -0.28 17.49 -11.78
CA ASP A 149 -0.82 18.01 -10.54
C ASP A 149 0.02 17.55 -9.33
N SER A 150 0.64 18.51 -8.65
CA SER A 150 1.51 18.24 -7.51
C SER A 150 0.77 17.84 -6.22
N VAL A 151 -0.56 17.92 -6.18
CA VAL A 151 -1.33 17.62 -4.96
C VAL A 151 -1.11 16.18 -4.49
N TYR A 152 -1.03 15.23 -5.41
CA TYR A 152 -0.82 13.82 -5.08
C TYR A 152 0.55 13.58 -4.45
N ALA A 153 1.63 14.11 -5.05
CA ALA A 153 2.97 14.00 -4.48
C ALA A 153 3.10 14.72 -3.14
N LYS A 154 2.41 15.86 -2.93
CA LYS A 154 2.38 16.55 -1.63
C LYS A 154 1.76 15.68 -0.55
N VAL A 155 0.64 15.01 -0.85
CA VAL A 155 0.00 14.06 0.07
C VAL A 155 0.93 12.88 0.37
N ALA A 156 1.56 12.30 -0.65
CA ALA A 156 2.50 11.20 -0.49
C ALA A 156 3.70 11.58 0.38
N ASN A 157 4.34 12.72 0.09
CA ASN A 157 5.48 13.22 0.84
C ASN A 157 5.12 13.49 2.30
N ARG A 158 4.00 14.19 2.54
CA ARG A 158 3.56 14.49 3.89
C ARG A 158 3.25 13.23 4.70
N HIS A 159 2.63 12.23 4.06
CA HIS A 159 2.41 10.92 4.68
C HIS A 159 3.73 10.24 5.05
N ALA A 160 4.69 10.18 4.12
CA ALA A 160 6.00 9.56 4.35
C ALA A 160 6.78 10.27 5.47
N GLU A 161 6.78 11.61 5.50
CA GLU A 161 7.42 12.42 6.56
C GLU A 161 6.81 12.13 7.93
N THR A 162 5.50 12.11 8.03
CA THR A 162 4.80 11.82 9.29
C THR A 162 5.03 10.37 9.74
N THR A 163 5.06 9.44 8.80
CA THR A 163 5.38 8.02 9.06
C THR A 163 6.81 7.90 9.60
N ALA A 164 7.81 8.56 9.00
CA ALA A 164 9.18 8.57 9.48
C ALA A 164 9.28 9.06 10.94
N LYS A 165 8.51 10.10 11.28
CA LYS A 165 8.51 10.71 12.62
C LYS A 165 7.86 9.83 13.68
N ASN A 166 6.73 9.19 13.36
CA ASN A 166 5.84 8.63 14.37
C ASN A 166 5.77 7.10 14.36
N GLN A 167 6.21 6.44 13.30
CA GLN A 167 6.04 5.00 13.13
C GLN A 167 7.32 4.19 13.36
N PHE A 168 8.43 4.86 13.64
CA PHE A 168 9.73 4.22 13.88
C PHE A 168 10.19 4.40 15.32
N ARG A 169 10.88 3.40 15.82
CA ARG A 169 11.64 3.44 17.08
C ARG A 169 13.07 3.95 16.80
N GLU A 170 13.82 4.23 17.84
CA GLU A 170 15.21 4.72 17.74
C GLU A 170 16.14 3.75 16.98
N ASP A 171 15.85 2.45 17.02
CA ASP A 171 16.60 1.39 16.32
C ASP A 171 16.12 1.17 14.86
N TYR A 172 15.22 2.01 14.35
CA TYR A 172 14.58 1.90 13.03
C TYR A 172 13.68 0.66 12.83
N SER A 173 13.34 -0.04 13.89
CA SER A 173 12.19 -0.93 13.84
C SER A 173 10.90 -0.11 13.78
N ASN A 174 9.85 -0.62 13.13
CA ASN A 174 8.61 0.13 13.03
C ASN A 174 7.47 -0.48 13.85
N TYR A 175 6.57 0.39 14.30
CA TYR A 175 5.24 0.00 14.76
C TYR A 175 4.37 -0.33 13.56
N HIS A 176 3.56 -1.38 13.69
CA HIS A 176 2.59 -1.70 12.64
C HIS A 176 1.52 -0.59 12.52
N VAL A 177 0.97 -0.16 13.65
CA VAL A 177 -0.14 0.80 13.73
C VAL A 177 0.27 2.02 14.55
N VAL A 178 -0.04 3.20 14.03
CA VAL A 178 -0.12 4.44 14.80
C VAL A 178 -1.55 4.97 14.70
N ASN A 179 -2.20 5.17 15.84
CA ASN A 179 -3.53 5.77 15.89
C ASN A 179 -3.43 7.23 16.28
N TYR A 180 -4.13 8.08 15.54
CA TYR A 180 -4.11 9.52 15.71
C TYR A 180 -5.45 10.06 16.18
N ASP A 181 -5.40 11.19 16.88
CA ASP A 181 -6.55 12.07 16.98
C ASP A 181 -6.71 12.85 15.67
N ALA A 182 -7.85 12.71 15.02
CA ALA A 182 -8.10 13.33 13.71
C ALA A 182 -8.31 14.87 13.81
N GLU A 183 -8.64 15.39 15.00
CA GLU A 183 -8.89 16.81 15.22
C GLU A 183 -7.65 17.58 15.62
N THR A 184 -6.74 16.96 16.37
CA THR A 184 -5.50 17.59 16.83
C THR A 184 -4.27 17.17 16.02
N GLY A 185 -4.29 15.98 15.44
CA GLY A 185 -3.14 15.35 14.77
C GLY A 185 -2.18 14.65 15.73
N GLU A 186 -2.50 14.60 17.03
CA GLU A 186 -1.66 13.95 18.04
C GLU A 186 -1.68 12.43 17.92
N VAL A 187 -0.54 11.79 18.25
CA VAL A 187 -0.44 10.34 18.37
C VAL A 187 -1.11 9.91 19.68
N LEU A 188 -2.15 9.08 19.57
CA LEU A 188 -2.84 8.52 20.72
C LEU A 188 -2.18 7.26 21.23
N ASN A 189 -1.80 6.34 20.32
CA ASN A 189 -1.05 5.15 20.67
C ASN A 189 -0.32 4.56 19.45
N GLN A 190 0.68 3.71 19.75
CA GLN A 190 1.47 2.94 18.81
C GLN A 190 1.36 1.48 19.19
N ALA A 191 1.04 0.61 18.23
CA ALA A 191 0.66 -0.77 18.48
C ALA A 191 0.93 -1.69 17.29
N THR A 192 0.55 -2.95 17.45
CA THR A 192 0.46 -3.91 16.34
C THR A 192 -0.96 -4.40 16.13
N CYS A 193 -1.24 -4.88 14.92
CA CYS A 193 -2.46 -5.61 14.59
C CYS A 193 -2.15 -7.02 14.04
N GLN A 194 -1.02 -7.16 13.34
CA GLN A 194 -0.61 -8.40 12.70
C GLN A 194 0.74 -8.93 13.22
N GLY A 195 1.49 -8.13 13.98
CA GLY A 195 2.71 -8.53 14.65
C GLY A 195 2.46 -9.35 15.90
N PHE A 196 3.53 -9.88 16.48
CA PHE A 196 3.47 -10.72 17.68
C PHE A 196 3.04 -9.94 18.94
N SER A 197 3.56 -8.73 19.12
CA SER A 197 3.23 -7.84 20.25
C SER A 197 3.47 -6.38 19.85
N ASP A 198 2.95 -5.43 20.65
CA ASP A 198 3.13 -4.00 20.41
C ASP A 198 4.61 -3.57 20.46
N ASN A 199 5.44 -4.31 21.19
CA ASN A 199 6.87 -4.05 21.32
C ASN A 199 7.75 -4.82 20.30
N SER A 200 7.15 -5.70 19.48
CA SER A 200 7.90 -6.43 18.45
C SER A 200 7.93 -5.70 17.12
N ALA A 201 8.97 -6.00 16.33
CA ALA A 201 8.98 -5.64 14.93
C ALA A 201 8.25 -6.71 14.09
N TRP A 202 7.28 -6.28 13.29
CA TRP A 202 6.57 -7.17 12.38
C TRP A 202 7.33 -7.24 11.05
N ALA A 203 7.81 -8.45 10.70
CA ALA A 203 8.71 -8.65 9.56
C ALA A 203 8.17 -8.06 8.25
N ARG A 204 6.91 -8.32 7.90
CA ARG A 204 6.32 -7.77 6.68
C ARG A 204 6.19 -6.24 6.75
N GLY A 205 5.94 -5.66 7.92
CA GLY A 205 5.92 -4.21 8.12
C GLY A 205 7.28 -3.56 7.87
N GLN A 206 8.37 -4.20 8.33
CA GLN A 206 9.72 -3.74 7.99
C GLN A 206 9.95 -3.77 6.48
N ALA A 207 9.55 -4.85 5.80
CA ALA A 207 9.66 -4.95 4.34
C ALA A 207 8.85 -3.85 3.61
N TRP A 208 7.65 -3.53 4.08
CA TRP A 208 6.87 -2.42 3.53
C TRP A 208 7.56 -1.08 3.69
N ALA A 209 8.19 -0.84 4.84
CA ALA A 209 8.93 0.38 5.07
C ALA A 209 10.15 0.50 4.15
N ILE A 210 10.96 -0.56 4.02
CA ILE A 210 12.12 -0.59 3.12
C ILE A 210 11.69 -0.28 1.68
N TYR A 211 10.68 -0.98 1.18
CA TYR A 211 10.16 -0.74 -0.17
C TYR A 211 9.63 0.69 -0.31
N GLY A 212 8.75 1.12 0.61
CA GLY A 212 8.06 2.38 0.52
C GLY A 212 8.99 3.59 0.53
N TYR A 213 10.01 3.60 1.40
CA TYR A 213 10.99 4.68 1.43
C TYR A 213 11.97 4.62 0.25
N THR A 214 12.36 3.43 -0.21
CA THR A 214 13.16 3.27 -1.45
C THR A 214 12.39 3.83 -2.65
N MET A 215 11.11 3.52 -2.76
CA MET A 215 10.21 4.02 -3.79
C MET A 215 10.05 5.55 -3.69
N ALA A 216 9.80 6.08 -2.49
CA ALA A 216 9.68 7.51 -2.27
C ALA A 216 10.97 8.27 -2.65
N TYR A 217 12.14 7.70 -2.33
CA TYR A 217 13.42 8.23 -2.81
C TYR A 217 13.52 8.22 -4.33
N ARG A 218 13.19 7.12 -4.97
CA ARG A 218 13.21 7.01 -6.45
C ARG A 218 12.37 8.09 -7.12
N GLU A 219 11.23 8.45 -6.55
CA GLU A 219 10.30 9.42 -7.12
C GLU A 219 10.65 10.89 -6.78
N THR A 220 11.39 11.12 -5.68
CA THR A 220 11.63 12.48 -5.15
C THR A 220 13.08 12.89 -5.12
N HIS A 221 14.01 11.94 -5.13
CA HIS A 221 15.46 12.10 -4.89
C HIS A 221 15.79 12.78 -3.54
N ARG A 222 14.89 12.67 -2.55
CA ARG A 222 15.08 13.22 -1.22
C ARG A 222 15.97 12.30 -0.38
N GLN A 223 17.09 12.86 0.12
CA GLN A 223 18.08 12.10 0.89
C GLN A 223 17.49 11.53 2.19
N ASP A 224 16.63 12.26 2.89
CA ASP A 224 15.98 11.78 4.11
C ASP A 224 15.14 10.51 3.89
N PHE A 225 14.52 10.31 2.73
CA PHE A 225 13.82 9.08 2.40
C PHE A 225 14.80 7.92 2.10
N LEU A 226 15.94 8.22 1.46
CA LEU A 226 16.98 7.20 1.28
C LEU A 226 17.57 6.77 2.62
N ASP A 227 17.84 7.70 3.51
CA ASP A 227 18.39 7.43 4.85
C ASP A 227 17.41 6.53 5.64
N MET A 228 16.11 6.80 5.59
CA MET A 228 15.10 5.95 6.21
C MET A 228 15.08 4.52 5.62
N ALA A 229 15.20 4.39 4.30
CA ALA A 229 15.27 3.08 3.65
C ALA A 229 16.52 2.30 4.08
N VAL A 230 17.67 2.95 4.11
CA VAL A 230 18.97 2.33 4.49
C VAL A 230 18.93 1.90 5.95
N HIS A 231 18.58 2.80 6.88
CA HIS A 231 18.53 2.46 8.31
C HIS A 231 17.54 1.34 8.62
N THR A 232 16.39 1.34 7.96
CA THR A 232 15.38 0.26 8.13
C THR A 232 15.90 -1.07 7.57
N ALA A 233 16.65 -1.05 6.46
CA ALA A 233 17.29 -2.23 5.88
C ALA A 233 18.42 -2.74 6.78
N ASP A 234 19.23 -1.84 7.34
CA ASP A 234 20.32 -2.18 8.26
C ASP A 234 19.77 -2.83 9.54
N PHE A 235 18.68 -2.30 10.12
CA PHE A 235 17.98 -2.97 11.22
C PHE A 235 17.57 -4.40 10.84
N TRP A 236 16.97 -4.57 9.65
CA TRP A 236 16.55 -5.88 9.17
C TRP A 236 17.73 -6.85 9.04
N LEU A 237 18.76 -6.45 8.32
CA LEU A 237 19.91 -7.32 8.00
C LEU A 237 20.76 -7.69 9.23
N ASN A 238 20.77 -6.85 10.26
CA ASN A 238 21.54 -7.07 11.49
C ASN A 238 20.69 -7.63 12.64
N HIS A 239 19.41 -7.94 12.40
CA HIS A 239 18.55 -8.47 13.45
C HIS A 239 18.94 -9.91 13.81
N PRO A 240 19.17 -10.23 15.10
CA PRO A 240 19.76 -11.51 15.52
C PRO A 240 18.90 -12.75 15.22
N ASN A 241 17.66 -12.57 14.81
CA ASN A 241 16.72 -13.65 14.49
C ASN A 241 16.45 -13.78 12.97
N LEU A 242 17.32 -13.22 12.13
CA LEU A 242 17.29 -13.41 10.68
C LEU A 242 18.34 -14.39 10.23
#